data_105746fac0c189e01a8cd79e770684c7
#
_entry.id   105746fac0c189e01a8cd79e770684c7
#
_cell.length_a   1.000
_cell.length_b   1.000
_cell.length_c   1.000
_cell.angle_alpha   90.00
_cell.angle_beta   90.00
_cell.angle_gamma   90.00
#
_symmetry.space_group_name_H-M   'P 1'
#
loop_
_entity.id
_entity.type
_entity.pdbx_description
1 polymer ?
#
loop_
_entity_poly.entity_id
_entity_poly.type
_entity_poly.pdbx_seq_one_letter_code
_entity_poly.pdbx_strand_id
1 'polypeptide(L)'
;MEVKSARFIISNTDVRKCPQDGKPEYAFIGRSNVGKSSLINMLTRQNKLAMTSATPGKTLLINHFLVNDAWYLVDLPGYGYAKRGKVQQEKLKDIISDYILGRSQMTLLFLLIDSRHSPQKIDLEFIEWLGENGVPFAIVFTKADKLTRSQLHANIEGYKASLLEQWEELPPEIGRASCRERV
;
A
#
# COMPACT_ATOMS: atom_id res chain seq x y z
N MET A 1 -5.24 -2.54 18.91
CA MET A 1 -4.90 -1.13 19.29
C MET A 1 -5.93 -0.22 18.66
N GLU A 2 -6.57 0.65 19.43
CA GLU A 2 -7.57 1.59 18.90
C GLU A 2 -6.88 2.86 18.38
N VAL A 3 -7.29 3.35 17.20
CA VAL A 3 -6.85 4.65 16.69
C VAL A 3 -7.70 5.73 17.36
N LYS A 4 -7.06 6.54 18.23
CA LYS A 4 -7.69 7.65 18.96
C LYS A 4 -7.43 9.00 18.27
N SER A 5 -6.27 9.14 17.64
CA SER A 5 -5.89 10.34 16.90
C SER A 5 -5.07 9.99 15.67
N ALA A 6 -5.21 10.77 14.62
CA ALA A 6 -4.33 10.71 13.46
C ALA A 6 -4.23 12.12 12.85
N ARG A 7 -3.01 12.54 12.51
CA ARG A 7 -2.77 13.86 11.91
C ARG A 7 -1.69 13.80 10.84
N PHE A 8 -1.87 14.58 9.80
CA PHE A 8 -0.86 14.78 8.77
C PHE A 8 0.37 15.48 9.34
N ILE A 9 1.55 14.98 8.99
CA ILE A 9 2.83 15.56 9.44
C ILE A 9 3.58 16.19 8.29
N ILE A 10 3.89 15.41 7.24
CA ILE A 10 4.70 15.90 6.12
C ILE A 10 4.41 15.11 4.85
N SER A 11 4.66 15.77 3.73
CA SER A 11 4.60 15.21 2.39
C SER A 11 5.89 15.60 1.64
N ASN A 12 6.62 14.62 1.11
CA ASN A 12 7.86 14.89 0.39
C ASN A 12 8.20 13.78 -0.63
N THR A 13 9.24 14.00 -1.45
CA THR A 13 9.76 13.03 -2.43
C THR A 13 11.15 12.52 -2.05
N ASP A 14 11.70 12.95 -0.93
CA ASP A 14 13.05 12.62 -0.49
C ASP A 14 12.97 11.90 0.87
N VAL A 15 13.40 10.66 0.91
CA VAL A 15 13.36 9.82 2.12
C VAL A 15 14.15 10.44 3.30
N ARG A 16 15.19 11.24 3.01
CA ARG A 16 15.98 11.92 4.03
C ARG A 16 15.22 13.00 4.79
N LYS A 17 14.12 13.49 4.20
CA LYS A 17 13.22 14.49 4.79
C LYS A 17 12.05 13.87 5.56
N CYS A 18 11.96 12.55 5.59
CA CYS A 18 10.98 11.85 6.42
C CYS A 18 11.30 12.04 7.93
N PRO A 19 10.33 11.89 8.84
CA PRO A 19 10.57 12.03 10.27
C PRO A 19 11.70 11.14 10.78
N GLN A 20 12.59 11.66 11.62
CA GLN A 20 13.78 10.96 12.13
C GLN A 20 13.69 10.70 13.65
N ASP A 21 12.48 10.55 14.16
CA ASP A 21 12.21 10.46 15.61
C ASP A 21 12.18 9.01 16.14
N GLY A 22 12.53 8.03 15.31
CA GLY A 22 12.64 6.62 15.70
C GLY A 22 11.31 5.88 15.87
N LYS A 23 10.17 6.52 15.61
CA LYS A 23 8.88 5.84 15.71
C LYS A 23 8.68 4.83 14.58
N PRO A 24 8.04 3.68 14.85
CA PRO A 24 7.78 2.68 13.82
C PRO A 24 6.87 3.21 12.72
N GLU A 25 7.14 2.79 11.49
CA GLU A 25 6.38 3.15 10.31
C GLU A 25 5.70 1.92 9.71
N TYR A 26 4.42 2.06 9.41
CA TYR A 26 3.64 1.08 8.66
C TYR A 26 3.25 1.71 7.32
N ALA A 27 3.87 1.23 6.25
CA ALA A 27 3.71 1.81 4.94
C ALA A 27 2.62 1.11 4.12
N PHE A 28 1.90 1.87 3.32
CA PHE A 28 0.84 1.40 2.45
C PHE A 28 1.18 1.72 1.00
N ILE A 29 1.17 0.70 0.15
CA ILE A 29 1.44 0.83 -1.29
C ILE A 29 0.47 -0.03 -2.09
N GLY A 30 0.30 0.28 -3.35
CA GLY A 30 -0.52 -0.48 -4.28
C GLY A 30 -0.68 0.26 -5.59
N ARG A 31 -1.37 -0.34 -6.54
CA ARG A 31 -1.65 0.32 -7.82
C ARG A 31 -2.54 1.54 -7.64
N SER A 32 -2.47 2.46 -8.61
CA SER A 32 -3.39 3.60 -8.66
C SER A 32 -4.86 3.12 -8.61
N ASN A 33 -5.69 3.77 -7.79
CA ASN A 33 -7.11 3.44 -7.60
C ASN A 33 -7.40 2.07 -6.95
N VAL A 34 -6.42 1.46 -6.29
CA VAL A 34 -6.63 0.22 -5.52
C VAL A 34 -7.53 0.41 -4.29
N GLY A 35 -7.75 1.64 -3.86
CA GLY A 35 -8.54 1.97 -2.65
C GLY A 35 -7.68 2.36 -1.45
N LYS A 36 -6.39 2.67 -1.65
CA LYS A 36 -5.43 2.98 -0.59
C LYS A 36 -5.86 4.15 0.30
N SER A 37 -6.18 5.31 -0.27
CA SER A 37 -6.63 6.48 0.51
C SER A 37 -7.95 6.23 1.25
N SER A 38 -8.87 5.46 0.67
CA SER A 38 -10.11 5.06 1.34
C SER A 38 -9.84 4.16 2.54
N LEU A 39 -8.91 3.20 2.42
CA LEU A 39 -8.49 2.34 3.51
C LEU A 39 -7.83 3.15 4.63
N ILE A 40 -6.92 4.07 4.29
CA ILE A 40 -6.26 4.94 5.26
C ILE A 40 -7.28 5.79 6.04
N ASN A 41 -8.22 6.42 5.33
CA ASN A 41 -9.27 7.22 5.94
C ASN A 41 -10.16 6.39 6.88
N MET A 42 -10.52 5.17 6.48
CA MET A 42 -11.28 4.24 7.31
C MET A 42 -10.52 3.84 8.58
N LEU A 43 -9.25 3.44 8.45
CA LEU A 43 -8.40 3.04 9.58
C LEU A 43 -8.19 4.18 10.58
N THR A 44 -8.08 5.40 10.08
CA THR A 44 -7.87 6.59 10.91
C THR A 44 -9.17 7.23 11.41
N ARG A 45 -10.32 6.70 10.99
CA ARG A 45 -11.66 7.26 11.28
C ARG A 45 -11.80 8.72 10.86
N GLN A 46 -11.14 9.10 9.75
CA GLN A 46 -11.15 10.47 9.21
C GLN A 46 -11.48 10.47 7.72
N ASN A 47 -12.51 11.19 7.32
CA ASN A 47 -13.01 11.18 5.93
C ASN A 47 -12.10 11.87 4.91
N LYS A 48 -11.10 12.64 5.33
CA LYS A 48 -10.26 13.46 4.43
C LYS A 48 -8.79 13.53 4.86
N LEU A 49 -8.30 12.61 5.68
CA LEU A 49 -6.90 12.62 6.11
C LEU A 49 -5.97 12.32 4.93
N ALA A 50 -6.22 11.22 4.23
CA ALA A 50 -5.58 10.93 2.96
C ALA A 50 -6.45 11.44 1.81
N MET A 51 -5.86 12.22 0.91
CA MET A 51 -6.60 12.78 -0.22
C MET A 51 -6.96 11.68 -1.22
N THR A 52 -8.25 11.45 -1.40
CA THR A 52 -8.78 10.63 -2.49
C THR A 52 -8.77 11.46 -3.77
N SER A 53 -7.75 11.34 -4.61
CA SER A 53 -7.75 12.03 -5.89
C SER A 53 -8.54 11.22 -6.93
N ALA A 54 -9.52 11.84 -7.55
CA ALA A 54 -10.19 11.29 -8.73
C ALA A 54 -9.27 11.25 -9.97
N THR A 55 -8.15 11.96 -9.93
CA THR A 55 -7.18 12.02 -11.03
C THR A 55 -5.95 11.17 -10.69
N PRO A 56 -5.78 10.00 -11.31
CA PRO A 56 -4.60 9.17 -11.10
C PRO A 56 -3.32 9.89 -11.53
N GLY A 57 -2.25 9.73 -10.78
CA GLY A 57 -0.91 10.11 -11.23
C GLY A 57 -0.40 11.49 -10.87
N LYS A 58 -1.11 12.29 -10.06
CA LYS A 58 -0.64 13.65 -9.73
C LYS A 58 0.42 13.73 -8.63
N THR A 59 0.58 12.71 -7.78
CA THR A 59 1.41 12.85 -6.58
C THR A 59 2.46 11.75 -6.50
N LEU A 60 3.73 12.15 -6.59
CA LEU A 60 4.90 11.31 -6.31
C LEU A 60 5.34 11.50 -4.84
N LEU A 61 4.40 11.64 -3.91
CA LEU A 61 4.70 12.05 -2.55
C LEU A 61 4.57 10.88 -1.57
N ILE A 62 5.51 10.83 -0.65
CA ILE A 62 5.46 10.03 0.57
C ILE A 62 4.75 10.87 1.61
N ASN A 63 3.59 10.44 2.10
CA ASN A 63 2.82 11.15 3.11
C ASN A 63 2.90 10.42 4.45
N HIS A 64 3.29 11.14 5.50
CA HIS A 64 3.36 10.62 6.87
C HIS A 64 2.20 11.16 7.70
N PHE A 65 1.49 10.24 8.35
CA PHE A 65 0.42 10.52 9.29
C PHE A 65 0.80 9.94 10.65
N LEU A 66 0.91 10.79 11.66
CA LEU A 66 1.21 10.36 13.03
C LEU A 66 -0.08 9.87 13.70
N VAL A 67 -0.06 8.64 14.18
CA VAL A 67 -1.20 7.98 14.81
C VAL A 67 -0.91 7.79 16.30
N ASN A 68 -1.86 8.23 17.14
CA ASN A 68 -1.78 8.15 18.60
C ASN A 68 -0.46 8.72 19.19
N ASP A 69 0.17 9.65 18.49
CA ASP A 69 1.51 10.18 18.82
C ASP A 69 2.62 9.10 18.99
N ALA A 70 2.38 7.88 18.56
CA ALA A 70 3.20 6.70 18.82
C ALA A 70 3.84 6.06 17.57
N TRP A 71 3.21 6.13 16.41
CA TRP A 71 3.67 5.48 15.20
C TRP A 71 3.18 6.20 13.93
N TYR A 72 3.81 5.92 12.80
CA TYR A 72 3.42 6.53 11.53
C TYR A 72 2.68 5.54 10.62
N LEU A 73 1.57 6.00 10.08
CA LEU A 73 1.01 5.46 8.87
C LEU A 73 1.62 6.22 7.69
N VAL A 74 2.20 5.50 6.73
CA VAL A 74 2.88 6.11 5.59
C VAL A 74 2.19 5.73 4.30
N ASP A 75 1.72 6.72 3.57
CA ASP A 75 1.08 6.56 2.26
C ASP A 75 2.12 6.76 1.16
N LEU A 76 2.53 5.66 0.53
CA LEU A 76 3.46 5.68 -0.59
C LEU A 76 2.73 5.96 -1.92
N PRO A 77 3.41 6.57 -2.89
CA PRO A 77 2.83 6.77 -4.21
C PRO A 77 2.51 5.43 -4.88
N GLY A 78 1.37 5.37 -5.57
CA GLY A 78 0.94 4.15 -6.26
C GLY A 78 1.80 3.84 -7.48
N TYR A 79 2.14 2.56 -7.68
CA TYR A 79 2.85 2.08 -8.87
C TYR A 79 1.90 1.74 -10.03
N GLY A 80 2.46 1.41 -11.20
CA GLY A 80 1.71 0.82 -12.32
C GLY A 80 0.83 1.77 -13.11
N TYR A 81 1.07 3.08 -13.05
CA TYR A 81 0.33 4.04 -13.86
C TYR A 81 0.98 4.24 -15.24
N ALA A 82 0.44 3.56 -16.27
CA ALA A 82 0.98 3.50 -17.63
C ALA A 82 0.98 4.86 -18.38
N LYS A 83 0.16 5.83 -17.98
CA LYS A 83 0.07 7.14 -18.65
C LYS A 83 1.16 8.14 -18.22
N ARG A 84 2.11 7.73 -17.40
CA ARG A 84 3.26 8.59 -17.05
C ARG A 84 4.35 8.44 -18.10
N GLY A 85 5.03 9.54 -18.42
CA GLY A 85 6.24 9.50 -19.25
C GLY A 85 7.34 8.66 -18.56
N LYS A 86 8.25 8.07 -19.35
CA LYS A 86 9.35 7.20 -18.84
C LYS A 86 10.12 7.82 -17.68
N VAL A 87 10.50 9.09 -17.78
CA VAL A 87 11.24 9.82 -16.72
C VAL A 87 10.45 9.88 -15.41
N GLN A 88 9.14 10.07 -15.47
CA GLN A 88 8.31 10.08 -14.26
C GLN A 88 8.12 8.69 -13.67
N GLN A 89 8.13 7.63 -14.48
CA GLN A 89 8.07 6.26 -14.02
C GLN A 89 9.37 5.85 -13.32
N GLU A 90 10.53 6.22 -13.87
CA GLU A 90 11.84 5.99 -13.24
C GLU A 90 11.92 6.72 -11.89
N LYS A 91 11.62 8.02 -11.88
CA LYS A 91 11.59 8.80 -10.62
C LYS A 91 10.66 8.20 -9.57
N LEU A 92 9.52 7.66 -9.98
CA LEU A 92 8.60 6.98 -9.07
C LEU A 92 9.21 5.70 -8.48
N LYS A 93 9.86 4.90 -9.32
CA LYS A 93 10.58 3.69 -8.88
C LYS A 93 11.66 4.04 -7.87
N ASP A 94 12.45 5.08 -8.14
CA ASP A 94 13.52 5.54 -7.24
C ASP A 94 12.95 5.95 -5.88
N ILE A 95 11.88 6.78 -5.86
CA ILE A 95 11.23 7.21 -4.62
C ILE A 95 10.72 6.01 -3.80
N ILE A 96 10.09 5.03 -4.46
CA ILE A 96 9.55 3.83 -3.81
C ILE A 96 10.71 2.96 -3.28
N SER A 97 11.73 2.69 -4.09
CA SER A 97 12.86 1.84 -3.69
C SER A 97 13.70 2.50 -2.60
N ASP A 98 14.00 3.79 -2.69
CA ASP A 98 14.73 4.53 -1.68
C ASP A 98 14.02 4.49 -0.32
N TYR A 99 12.68 4.62 -0.32
CA TYR A 99 11.92 4.50 0.91
C TYR A 99 11.94 3.07 1.44
N ILE A 100 11.56 2.08 0.63
CA ILE A 100 11.41 0.69 1.09
C ILE A 100 12.73 0.08 1.54
N LEU A 101 13.83 0.33 0.82
CA LEU A 101 15.14 -0.26 1.12
C LEU A 101 15.96 0.58 2.08
N GLY A 102 15.77 1.89 2.10
CA GLY A 102 16.58 2.82 2.90
C GLY A 102 15.96 3.20 4.25
N ARG A 103 14.68 2.89 4.50
CA ARG A 103 13.98 3.39 5.68
C ARG A 103 14.02 2.39 6.85
N SER A 104 14.96 2.58 7.78
CA SER A 104 15.13 1.71 8.96
C SER A 104 13.94 1.69 9.92
N GLN A 105 13.11 2.74 9.93
CA GLN A 105 11.90 2.82 10.76
C GLN A 105 10.71 2.06 10.18
N MET A 106 10.76 1.65 8.89
CA MET A 106 9.70 0.86 8.27
C MET A 106 9.65 -0.54 8.90
N THR A 107 8.57 -0.80 9.63
CA THR A 107 8.34 -2.06 10.31
C THR A 107 7.67 -3.09 9.40
N LEU A 108 6.68 -2.65 8.61
CA LEU A 108 5.91 -3.52 7.72
C LEU A 108 5.35 -2.71 6.56
N LEU A 109 5.39 -3.31 5.37
CA LEU A 109 4.76 -2.79 4.17
C LEU A 109 3.44 -3.52 3.91
N PHE A 110 2.33 -2.78 3.83
CA PHE A 110 1.05 -3.32 3.38
C PHE A 110 0.89 -3.10 1.88
N LEU A 111 0.93 -4.20 1.13
CA LEU A 111 0.70 -4.20 -0.31
C LEU A 111 -0.78 -4.41 -0.61
N LEU A 112 -1.43 -3.39 -1.15
CA LEU A 112 -2.84 -3.41 -1.49
C LEU A 112 -3.05 -3.94 -2.90
N ILE A 113 -3.92 -4.95 -3.02
CA ILE A 113 -4.32 -5.58 -4.28
C ILE A 113 -5.83 -5.47 -4.45
N ASP A 114 -6.28 -5.04 -5.62
CA ASP A 114 -7.71 -5.00 -5.95
C ASP A 114 -8.23 -6.42 -6.20
N SER A 115 -9.04 -6.94 -5.28
CA SER A 115 -9.54 -8.31 -5.32
C SER A 115 -10.46 -8.63 -6.51
N ARG A 116 -10.89 -7.62 -7.27
CA ARG A 116 -11.79 -7.80 -8.42
C ARG A 116 -11.08 -8.36 -9.66
N HIS A 117 -9.77 -8.33 -9.69
CA HIS A 117 -8.97 -8.74 -10.84
C HIS A 117 -8.23 -10.05 -10.55
N SER A 118 -8.02 -10.83 -11.61
CA SER A 118 -7.05 -11.92 -11.60
C SER A 118 -5.63 -11.40 -11.33
N PRO A 119 -4.66 -12.26 -10.98
CA PRO A 119 -3.28 -11.86 -10.78
C PRO A 119 -2.77 -11.02 -11.94
N GLN A 120 -2.31 -9.82 -11.60
CA GLN A 120 -1.76 -8.88 -12.59
C GLN A 120 -0.23 -9.00 -12.58
N LYS A 121 0.36 -9.13 -13.76
CA LYS A 121 1.81 -9.26 -13.92
C LYS A 121 2.61 -8.23 -13.10
N ILE A 122 2.18 -6.97 -13.14
CA ILE A 122 2.86 -5.88 -12.41
C ILE A 122 2.79 -6.04 -10.89
N ASP A 123 1.72 -6.63 -10.35
CA ASP A 123 1.60 -6.90 -8.92
C ASP A 123 2.51 -8.08 -8.53
N LEU A 124 2.55 -9.13 -9.35
CA LEU A 124 3.43 -10.29 -9.13
C LEU A 124 4.91 -9.90 -9.22
N GLU A 125 5.31 -9.12 -10.23
CA GLU A 125 6.68 -8.59 -10.34
C GLU A 125 7.08 -7.73 -9.14
N PHE A 126 6.14 -6.95 -8.59
CA PHE A 126 6.42 -6.15 -7.39
C PHE A 126 6.55 -7.01 -6.14
N ILE A 127 5.72 -8.05 -6.00
CA ILE A 127 5.81 -9.03 -4.90
C ILE A 127 7.15 -9.78 -4.96
N GLU A 128 7.55 -10.23 -6.15
CA GLU A 128 8.85 -10.88 -6.38
C GLU A 128 10.00 -9.97 -5.94
N TRP A 129 10.01 -8.73 -6.41
CA TRP A 129 11.00 -7.72 -6.02
C TRP A 129 11.06 -7.48 -4.50
N LEU A 130 9.91 -7.45 -3.81
CA LEU A 130 9.87 -7.33 -2.34
C LEU A 130 10.53 -8.54 -1.66
N GLY A 131 10.27 -9.75 -2.16
CA GLY A 131 10.86 -10.98 -1.64
C GLY A 131 12.36 -11.06 -1.86
N GLU A 132 12.83 -10.77 -3.08
CA GLU A 132 14.25 -10.76 -3.43
C GLU A 132 15.06 -9.80 -2.55
N ASN A 133 14.46 -8.69 -2.13
CA ASN A 133 15.09 -7.69 -1.26
C ASN A 133 14.84 -7.92 0.23
N GLY A 134 14.21 -9.03 0.63
CA GLY A 134 13.95 -9.35 2.02
C GLY A 134 13.06 -8.35 2.76
N VAL A 135 12.17 -7.64 2.04
CA VAL A 135 11.29 -6.63 2.61
C VAL A 135 10.18 -7.29 3.40
N PRO A 136 9.94 -6.92 4.67
CA PRO A 136 8.80 -7.42 5.43
C PRO A 136 7.50 -6.80 4.87
N PHE A 137 6.60 -7.61 4.31
CA PHE A 137 5.33 -7.15 3.77
C PHE A 137 4.17 -8.09 4.04
N ALA A 138 2.96 -7.57 3.92
CA ALA A 138 1.73 -8.35 3.97
C ALA A 138 0.78 -7.87 2.85
N ILE A 139 0.04 -8.81 2.25
CA ILE A 139 -0.91 -8.52 1.18
C ILE A 139 -2.29 -8.19 1.77
N VAL A 140 -2.89 -7.09 1.32
CA VAL A 140 -4.25 -6.67 1.68
C VAL A 140 -5.13 -6.64 0.44
N PHE A 141 -6.09 -7.55 0.36
CA PHE A 141 -7.08 -7.56 -0.72
C PHE A 141 -8.18 -6.54 -0.46
N THR A 142 -8.25 -5.52 -1.32
CA THR A 142 -9.22 -4.43 -1.22
C THR A 142 -10.47 -4.69 -2.07
N LYS A 143 -11.52 -3.87 -1.87
CA LYS A 143 -12.79 -3.93 -2.64
C LYS A 143 -13.52 -5.28 -2.59
N ALA A 144 -13.31 -6.03 -1.54
CA ALA A 144 -13.94 -7.33 -1.32
C ALA A 144 -15.49 -7.24 -1.27
N ASP A 145 -16.03 -6.07 -0.94
CA ASP A 145 -17.47 -5.78 -0.93
C ASP A 145 -18.10 -5.72 -2.34
N LYS A 146 -17.28 -5.66 -3.39
CA LYS A 146 -17.71 -5.61 -4.79
C LYS A 146 -17.86 -6.99 -5.43
N LEU A 147 -17.56 -8.04 -4.69
CA LEU A 147 -17.56 -9.42 -5.17
C LEU A 147 -18.50 -10.28 -4.32
N THR A 148 -19.02 -11.35 -4.92
CA THR A 148 -19.62 -12.44 -4.17
C THR A 148 -18.53 -13.20 -3.39
N ARG A 149 -18.92 -13.96 -2.35
CA ARG A 149 -17.96 -14.77 -1.59
C ARG A 149 -17.19 -15.76 -2.46
N SER A 150 -17.88 -16.38 -3.42
CA SER A 150 -17.28 -17.35 -4.34
C SER A 150 -16.26 -16.69 -5.27
N GLN A 151 -16.60 -15.54 -5.87
CA GLN A 151 -15.69 -14.79 -6.74
C GLN A 151 -14.46 -14.30 -5.97
N LEU A 152 -14.65 -13.77 -4.76
CA LEU A 152 -13.56 -13.32 -3.92
C LEU A 152 -12.61 -14.47 -3.58
N HIS A 153 -13.17 -15.62 -3.17
CA HIS A 153 -12.37 -16.81 -2.87
C HIS A 153 -11.58 -17.27 -4.10
N ALA A 154 -12.24 -17.40 -5.25
CA ALA A 154 -11.58 -17.81 -6.49
C ALA A 154 -10.42 -16.87 -6.89
N ASN A 155 -10.61 -15.55 -6.77
CA ASN A 155 -9.57 -14.59 -7.12
C ASN A 155 -8.38 -14.64 -6.14
N ILE A 156 -8.63 -14.78 -4.84
CA ILE A 156 -7.56 -14.92 -3.82
C ILE A 156 -6.79 -16.22 -4.06
N GLU A 157 -7.47 -17.34 -4.27
CA GLU A 157 -6.80 -18.62 -4.55
C GLU A 157 -6.00 -18.56 -5.87
N GLY A 158 -6.48 -17.84 -6.88
CA GLY A 158 -5.72 -17.56 -8.09
C GLY A 158 -4.41 -16.80 -7.82
N TYR A 159 -4.41 -15.81 -6.94
CA TYR A 159 -3.20 -15.12 -6.50
C TYR A 159 -2.25 -16.07 -5.76
N LYS A 160 -2.76 -16.86 -4.82
CA LYS A 160 -1.98 -17.85 -4.07
C LYS A 160 -1.31 -18.85 -5.00
N ALA A 161 -2.07 -19.40 -5.95
CA ALA A 161 -1.54 -20.34 -6.93
C ALA A 161 -0.40 -19.73 -7.76
N SER A 162 -0.58 -18.50 -8.27
CA SER A 162 0.45 -17.81 -9.03
C SER A 162 1.70 -17.49 -8.21
N LEU A 163 1.55 -17.19 -6.93
CA LEU A 163 2.69 -16.96 -6.04
C LEU A 163 3.44 -18.28 -5.75
N LEU A 164 2.74 -19.38 -5.51
CA LEU A 164 3.35 -20.68 -5.23
C LEU A 164 4.11 -21.28 -6.43
N GLU A 165 3.96 -20.74 -7.64
CA GLU A 165 4.81 -21.10 -8.78
C GLU A 165 6.27 -20.66 -8.59
N GLN A 166 6.52 -19.64 -7.75
CA GLN A 166 7.83 -19.03 -7.55
C GLN A 166 8.27 -19.01 -6.08
N TRP A 167 7.36 -19.17 -5.14
CA TRP A 167 7.59 -19.06 -3.70
C TRP A 167 7.37 -20.41 -3.01
N GLU A 168 8.27 -20.79 -2.11
CA GLU A 168 8.12 -22.00 -1.27
C GLU A 168 6.99 -21.82 -0.24
N GLU A 169 6.88 -20.59 0.33
CA GLU A 169 5.85 -20.22 1.29
C GLU A 169 5.17 -18.91 0.89
N LEU A 170 3.87 -18.82 1.13
CA LEU A 170 3.12 -17.59 0.83
C LEU A 170 3.46 -16.47 1.82
N PRO A 171 3.57 -15.22 1.35
CA PRO A 171 3.65 -14.08 2.26
C PRO A 171 2.38 -13.97 3.10
N PRO A 172 2.46 -13.37 4.31
CA PRO A 172 1.29 -13.14 5.13
C PRO A 172 0.21 -12.38 4.37
N GLU A 173 -1.01 -12.93 4.35
CA GLU A 173 -2.18 -12.21 3.84
C GLU A 173 -2.99 -11.65 5.01
N ILE A 174 -3.27 -10.37 4.98
CA ILE A 174 -4.25 -9.74 5.85
C ILE A 174 -5.53 -9.60 5.05
N GLY A 175 -6.47 -10.39 5.39
CA GLY A 175 -7.87 -10.39 5.07
C GLY A 175 -8.45 -9.36 4.11
N ARG A 176 -9.72 -9.34 4.09
CA ARG A 176 -10.62 -8.69 3.16
C ARG A 176 -10.94 -7.28 3.65
N ALA A 177 -10.30 -6.24 3.13
CA ALA A 177 -10.68 -4.87 3.45
C ALA A 177 -11.89 -4.46 2.59
N SER A 178 -13.01 -4.18 3.27
CA SER A 178 -14.15 -3.49 2.69
C SER A 178 -14.19 -2.07 3.24
N CYS A 179 -14.09 -1.07 2.36
CA CYS A 179 -14.17 0.33 2.75
C CYS A 179 -15.62 0.84 2.88
N ARG A 180 -16.58 -0.05 3.08
CA ARG A 180 -17.95 0.35 3.45
C ARG A 180 -17.96 0.72 4.92
N GLU A 181 -18.09 2.00 5.20
CA GLU A 181 -18.60 2.45 6.49
C GLU A 181 -19.96 1.77 6.73
N ARG A 182 -20.03 0.93 7.74
CA ARG A 182 -21.34 0.68 8.36
C ARG A 182 -21.63 1.91 9.20
N VAL A 183 -22.50 2.77 8.67
CA VAL A 183 -23.21 3.76 9.47
C VAL A 183 -24.08 3.05 10.47
#